data_c2542aabb55f003cb0207c1d5d684c57
#
_entry.id   c2542aabb55f003cb0207c1d5d684c57
#
_cell.length_a   1.000
_cell.length_b   1.000
_cell.length_c   1.000
_cell.angle_alpha   90.00
_cell.angle_beta   90.00
_cell.angle_gamma   90.00
#
_symmetry.space_group_name_H-M   'P 1'
#
loop_
_entity.id
_entity.type
_entity.pdbx_description
1 polymer ?
#
loop_
_entity_poly.entity_id
_entity_poly.type
_entity_poly.pdbx_seq_one_letter_code
_entity_poly.pdbx_strand_id
1 'polypeptide(L)'
;MIRKMPKKLLPKKVVFLHDSTFEFDGISFGNISMRSLQSKEQNVQSATKMGFLITHIPPEGILDEGRGSRPLLLEVYRSQPRFHVFGHAHSCGNQSKGGAFTEFYNVSQFNELKNQDGGQ
;
A
#
# COMPACT_ATOMS: atom_id res chain seq x y z
N MET A 1 0.14 6.90 -9.70
CA MET A 1 -0.44 5.91 -10.60
C MET A 1 0.31 5.86 -11.90
N ILE A 2 0.66 4.69 -12.33
CA ILE A 2 1.39 4.51 -13.57
C ILE A 2 0.40 4.45 -14.72
N ARG A 3 0.54 5.36 -15.66
CA ARG A 3 -0.28 5.30 -16.85
C ARG A 3 0.29 4.26 -17.79
N LYS A 4 -0.54 3.84 -18.75
CA LYS A 4 -0.06 2.93 -19.75
C LYS A 4 1.10 3.55 -20.51
N MET A 5 2.21 2.90 -20.47
CA MET A 5 3.38 3.30 -21.25
C MET A 5 3.46 2.41 -22.48
N PRO A 6 3.92 2.94 -23.61
CA PRO A 6 4.16 2.07 -24.75
C PRO A 6 5.13 0.97 -24.35
N LYS A 7 4.87 -0.24 -24.81
CA LYS A 7 5.70 -1.37 -24.44
C LYS A 7 7.17 -1.13 -24.72
N LYS A 8 7.48 -0.46 -25.79
CA LYS A 8 8.86 -0.20 -26.17
C LYS A 8 9.59 0.72 -25.20
N LEU A 9 8.85 1.46 -24.37
CA LEU A 9 9.46 2.37 -23.40
C LEU A 9 9.55 1.74 -22.02
N LEU A 10 9.02 0.56 -21.81
CA LEU A 10 9.07 -0.09 -20.51
C LEU A 10 10.42 -0.74 -20.30
N PRO A 11 11.04 -0.53 -19.15
CA PRO A 11 12.24 -1.28 -18.80
C PRO A 11 11.93 -2.77 -18.78
N LYS A 12 12.91 -3.57 -19.12
CA LYS A 12 12.71 -5.03 -19.20
C LYS A 12 12.32 -5.66 -17.88
N LYS A 13 12.59 -4.99 -16.77
CA LYS A 13 12.37 -5.56 -15.45
C LYS A 13 11.27 -4.86 -14.66
N VAL A 14 10.33 -4.26 -15.35
CA VAL A 14 9.20 -3.65 -14.68
C VAL A 14 8.09 -4.67 -14.53
N VAL A 15 7.56 -4.79 -13.32
CA VAL A 15 6.44 -5.66 -13.03
C VAL A 15 5.30 -4.78 -12.55
N PHE A 16 4.12 -4.95 -13.15
CA PHE A 16 2.94 -4.21 -12.74
C PHE A 16 2.13 -5.06 -11.78
N LEU A 17 1.92 -4.54 -10.58
CA LEU A 17 1.12 -5.21 -9.59
C LEU A 17 -0.27 -4.60 -9.55
N HIS A 18 -1.28 -5.42 -9.74
CA HIS A 18 -2.66 -4.98 -9.63
C HIS A 18 -3.49 -6.14 -9.08
N ASP A 19 -3.82 -6.06 -7.81
CA ASP A 19 -4.55 -7.12 -7.12
C ASP A 19 -3.88 -8.48 -7.31
N SER A 20 -2.57 -8.47 -7.25
CA SER A 20 -1.80 -9.66 -7.54
C SER A 20 -0.58 -9.74 -6.64
N THR A 21 0.10 -10.85 -6.71
CA THR A 21 1.35 -11.02 -5.97
C THR A 21 2.47 -11.33 -6.95
N PHE A 22 3.66 -10.99 -6.54
CA PHE A 22 4.85 -11.26 -7.33
C PHE A 22 5.97 -11.66 -6.39
N GLU A 23 6.68 -12.70 -6.75
CA GLU A 23 7.80 -13.15 -5.93
C GLU A 23 9.10 -12.82 -6.64
N PHE A 24 10.01 -12.20 -5.92
CA PHE A 24 11.32 -11.85 -6.45
C PHE A 24 12.35 -12.13 -5.37
N ASP A 25 13.34 -12.92 -5.71
CA ASP A 25 14.45 -13.24 -4.82
C ASP A 25 13.97 -13.80 -3.48
N GLY A 26 12.93 -14.63 -3.53
CA GLY A 26 12.38 -15.27 -2.34
C GLY A 26 11.48 -14.39 -1.51
N ILE A 27 11.22 -13.16 -1.95
CA ILE A 27 10.38 -12.22 -1.22
C ILE A 27 9.11 -11.98 -2.01
N SER A 28 7.96 -12.06 -1.35
CA SER A 28 6.70 -11.84 -2.04
C SER A 28 6.27 -10.39 -1.90
N PHE A 29 5.74 -9.85 -2.97
CA PHE A 29 5.20 -8.50 -3.03
C PHE A 29 3.76 -8.60 -3.47
N GLY A 30 2.88 -7.88 -2.85
CA GLY A 30 1.47 -7.91 -3.23
C GLY A 30 0.88 -6.52 -3.29
N ASN A 31 -0.24 -6.42 -3.98
CA ASN A 31 -0.97 -5.18 -4.12
C ASN A 31 -2.47 -5.47 -4.05
N ILE A 32 -3.19 -4.62 -3.36
CA ILE A 32 -4.64 -4.70 -3.31
C ILE A 32 -5.17 -3.33 -3.71
N SER A 33 -6.02 -3.30 -4.72
CA SER A 33 -6.56 -2.04 -5.19
C SER A 33 -7.73 -1.61 -4.31
N MET A 34 -8.03 -0.31 -4.36
CA MET A 34 -9.18 0.23 -3.65
C MET A 34 -10.47 -0.46 -4.10
N ARG A 35 -10.56 -0.77 -5.38
CA ARG A 35 -11.75 -1.42 -5.91
C ARG A 35 -11.96 -2.79 -5.27
N SER A 36 -10.91 -3.55 -5.13
CA SER A 36 -10.99 -4.86 -4.49
C SER A 36 -11.36 -4.75 -3.03
N LEU A 37 -10.85 -3.75 -2.35
CA LEU A 37 -11.18 -3.54 -0.94
C LEU A 37 -12.64 -3.19 -0.74
N GLN A 38 -13.25 -2.53 -1.71
CA GLN A 38 -14.64 -2.15 -1.62
C GLN A 38 -15.58 -3.27 -2.03
N SER A 39 -15.04 -4.28 -2.69
CA SER A 39 -15.83 -5.41 -3.14
C SER A 39 -16.02 -6.38 -1.99
N LYS A 40 -17.23 -6.87 -1.81
CA LYS A 40 -17.48 -7.88 -0.80
C LYS A 40 -16.99 -9.25 -1.20
N GLU A 41 -16.64 -9.39 -2.46
CA GLU A 41 -16.13 -10.65 -2.96
C GLU A 41 -14.63 -10.64 -2.93
N GLN A 42 -14.09 -10.41 -1.79
CA GLN A 42 -12.66 -10.40 -1.70
C GLN A 42 -12.15 -11.80 -1.74
N ASN A 43 -11.86 -12.22 -2.91
CA ASN A 43 -11.00 -13.35 -3.06
C ASN A 43 -9.60 -12.88 -2.87
N VAL A 44 -9.34 -12.32 -1.75
CA VAL A 44 -7.96 -12.00 -1.51
C VAL A 44 -7.28 -13.30 -1.27
N GLN A 45 -6.69 -13.79 -2.28
CA GLN A 45 -5.85 -14.90 -2.21
C GLN A 45 -4.61 -14.55 -1.53
N SER A 46 -4.72 -14.04 -0.39
CA SER A 46 -3.51 -13.74 0.22
C SER A 46 -2.92 -14.96 0.65
N ALA A 47 -1.97 -15.11 0.01
CA ALA A 47 -1.00 -15.88 0.51
C ALA A 47 -0.71 -15.60 1.91
N THR A 48 -0.59 -16.59 2.61
CA THR A 48 -0.01 -16.59 3.89
C THR A 48 1.34 -15.91 3.84
N LYS A 49 1.55 -14.98 4.70
CA LYS A 49 2.87 -14.37 4.96
C LYS A 49 3.50 -13.70 3.75
N MET A 50 2.79 -12.72 3.26
CA MET A 50 3.32 -11.86 2.23
C MET A 50 4.48 -11.05 2.80
N GLY A 51 5.54 -10.88 2.02
CA GLY A 51 6.66 -10.06 2.45
C GLY A 51 6.29 -8.60 2.48
N PHE A 52 5.93 -8.06 1.32
CA PHE A 52 5.54 -6.66 1.20
C PHE A 52 4.13 -6.55 0.67
N LEU A 53 3.32 -5.76 1.34
CA LEU A 53 2.02 -5.36 0.81
C LEU A 53 2.14 -3.89 0.42
N ILE A 54 1.78 -3.57 -0.81
CA ILE A 54 1.86 -2.21 -1.33
C ILE A 54 0.47 -1.77 -1.70
N THR A 55 0.01 -0.66 -1.12
CA THR A 55 -1.31 -0.13 -1.43
C THR A 55 -1.20 1.37 -1.63
N HIS A 56 -2.21 1.97 -2.24
CA HIS A 56 -2.22 3.41 -2.43
C HIS A 56 -2.54 4.13 -1.11
N ILE A 57 -3.54 3.65 -0.39
CA ILE A 57 -3.99 4.32 0.83
C ILE A 57 -3.55 3.54 2.06
N PRO A 58 -3.52 4.20 3.22
CA PRO A 58 -3.16 3.53 4.45
C PRO A 58 -4.31 2.71 5.03
N PRO A 59 -4.01 1.78 5.92
CA PRO A 59 -5.06 1.12 6.70
C PRO A 59 -5.58 2.08 7.76
N GLU A 60 -6.79 1.84 8.21
CA GLU A 60 -7.44 2.70 9.17
C GLU A 60 -6.61 2.81 10.46
N GLY A 61 -6.39 4.02 10.90
CA GLY A 61 -5.71 4.28 12.17
C GLY A 61 -4.21 4.24 12.14
N ILE A 62 -3.61 3.97 10.98
CA ILE A 62 -2.15 3.80 10.91
C ILE A 62 -1.59 4.81 9.92
N LEU A 63 -1.00 5.90 10.44
CA LEU A 63 -0.38 6.94 9.62
C LEU A 63 -1.31 7.39 8.51
N ASP A 64 -2.58 7.59 8.83
CA ASP A 64 -3.65 7.72 7.85
C ASP A 64 -4.39 9.05 7.84
N GLU A 65 -3.97 10.00 8.65
CA GLU A 65 -4.69 11.28 8.76
C GLU A 65 -6.17 11.10 9.10
N GLY A 66 -6.52 9.99 9.71
CA GLY A 66 -7.91 9.70 10.02
C GLY A 66 -8.75 9.25 8.84
N ARG A 67 -8.14 8.92 7.71
CA ARG A 67 -8.86 8.56 6.49
C ARG A 67 -8.50 7.19 5.95
N GLY A 68 -7.96 6.34 6.78
CA GLY A 68 -7.53 5.03 6.32
C GLY A 68 -8.70 4.09 6.04
N SER A 69 -8.39 2.97 5.46
CA SER A 69 -9.37 1.98 5.04
C SER A 69 -9.50 0.88 6.07
N ARG A 70 -10.71 0.71 6.59
CA ARG A 70 -10.97 -0.40 7.51
C ARG A 70 -10.86 -1.76 6.82
N PRO A 71 -11.41 -1.95 5.62
CA PRO A 71 -11.22 -3.23 4.95
C PRO A 71 -9.74 -3.57 4.75
N LEU A 72 -8.92 -2.57 4.47
CA LEU A 72 -7.50 -2.80 4.32
C LEU A 72 -6.86 -3.19 5.65
N LEU A 73 -7.25 -2.53 6.73
CA LEU A 73 -6.74 -2.88 8.05
C LEU A 73 -7.03 -4.33 8.38
N LEU A 74 -8.26 -4.78 8.11
CA LEU A 74 -8.64 -6.16 8.36
C LEU A 74 -7.84 -7.13 7.50
N GLU A 75 -7.57 -6.73 6.27
CA GLU A 75 -6.79 -7.56 5.38
C GLU A 75 -5.34 -7.67 5.85
N VAL A 76 -4.80 -6.59 6.38
CA VAL A 76 -3.43 -6.62 6.92
C VAL A 76 -3.38 -7.59 8.11
N TYR A 77 -4.37 -7.55 8.98
CA TYR A 77 -4.41 -8.49 10.09
C TYR A 77 -4.54 -9.93 9.61
N ARG A 78 -5.29 -10.15 8.56
CA ARG A 78 -5.50 -11.48 8.04
C ARG A 78 -4.26 -12.03 7.36
N SER A 79 -3.62 -11.23 6.51
CA SER A 79 -2.50 -11.70 5.71
C SER A 79 -1.14 -11.51 6.40
N GLN A 80 -1.08 -10.63 7.37
CA GLN A 80 0.13 -10.39 8.17
C GLN A 80 1.38 -10.20 7.33
N PRO A 81 1.39 -9.21 6.41
CA PRO A 81 2.62 -8.92 5.67
C PRO A 81 3.70 -8.45 6.64
N ARG A 82 4.94 -8.69 6.30
CA ARG A 82 6.03 -8.20 7.13
C ARG A 82 6.14 -6.69 7.03
N PHE A 83 5.92 -6.16 5.84
CA PHE A 83 5.99 -4.72 5.59
C PHE A 83 4.77 -4.29 4.79
N HIS A 84 4.17 -3.19 5.19
CA HIS A 84 3.06 -2.60 4.45
C HIS A 84 3.46 -1.18 4.08
N VAL A 85 3.58 -0.93 2.78
CA VAL A 85 4.02 0.36 2.23
C VAL A 85 2.84 1.01 1.55
N PHE A 86 2.57 2.27 1.89
CA PHE A 86 1.43 2.98 1.32
C PHE A 86 1.75 4.46 1.23
N GLY A 87 0.84 5.22 0.64
CA GLY A 87 1.03 6.65 0.47
C GLY A 87 -0.23 7.42 0.81
N HIS A 88 -0.54 8.42 0.00
CA HIS A 88 -1.79 9.19 0.05
C HIS A 88 -1.90 10.16 1.23
N ALA A 89 -1.67 9.72 2.45
CA ALA A 89 -1.80 10.59 3.63
C ALA A 89 -0.52 11.41 3.80
N HIS A 90 -0.45 12.54 3.11
CA HIS A 90 0.77 13.35 3.00
C HIS A 90 1.25 13.93 4.32
N SER A 91 0.35 14.24 5.22
CA SER A 91 0.77 14.79 6.51
C SER A 91 1.48 13.75 7.36
N CYS A 92 1.35 12.49 7.02
CA CYS A 92 2.06 11.42 7.70
C CYS A 92 3.18 10.83 6.84
N GLY A 93 3.58 11.56 5.80
CA GLY A 93 4.59 11.08 4.87
C GLY A 93 5.94 10.89 5.52
N ASN A 94 6.71 9.96 5.01
CA ASN A 94 8.04 9.61 5.51
C ASN A 94 8.04 9.12 6.95
N GLN A 95 6.94 8.58 7.43
CA GLN A 95 6.86 8.04 8.77
C GLN A 95 6.69 6.54 8.74
N SER A 96 7.11 5.91 9.82
CA SER A 96 6.93 4.48 9.97
C SER A 96 6.35 4.17 11.34
N LYS A 97 5.72 3.02 11.44
CA LYS A 97 5.14 2.59 12.70
C LYS A 97 5.21 1.07 12.78
N GLY A 98 5.69 0.56 13.89
CA GLY A 98 5.73 -0.87 14.11
C GLY A 98 4.42 -1.40 14.64
N GLY A 99 3.97 -2.53 14.13
CA GLY A 99 2.84 -3.24 14.65
C GLY A 99 3.27 -4.59 15.21
N ALA A 100 2.28 -5.41 15.60
CA ALA A 100 2.57 -6.71 16.17
C ALA A 100 3.21 -7.65 15.16
N PHE A 101 2.77 -7.59 13.91
CA PHE A 101 3.27 -8.48 12.86
C PHE A 101 3.82 -7.73 11.68
N THR A 102 3.44 -6.48 11.50
CA THR A 102 3.71 -5.70 10.29
C THR A 102 4.36 -4.39 10.66
N GLU A 103 5.38 -4.01 9.91
CA GLU A 103 5.91 -2.66 9.99
C GLU A 103 5.28 -1.84 8.89
N PHE A 104 4.79 -0.66 9.23
CA PHE A 104 4.06 0.20 8.31
C PHE A 104 4.91 1.38 7.91
N TYR A 105 4.91 1.71 6.62
CA TYR A 105 5.66 2.83 6.09
C TYR A 105 4.76 3.67 5.21
N ASN A 106 4.56 4.92 5.60
CA ASN A 106 3.89 5.88 4.74
C ASN A 106 4.97 6.58 3.92
N VAL A 107 5.05 6.25 2.64
CA VAL A 107 6.10 6.76 1.77
C VAL A 107 5.64 7.93 0.92
N SER A 108 4.48 8.50 1.23
CA SER A 108 4.07 9.69 0.50
C SER A 108 4.99 10.85 0.87
N GLN A 109 5.05 11.81 -0.03
CA GLN A 109 5.89 12.97 0.20
C GLN A 109 5.25 13.86 1.25
N PHE A 110 5.98 14.13 2.31
CA PHE A 110 5.52 15.06 3.30
C PHE A 110 5.59 16.46 2.69
N ASN A 111 4.47 17.18 2.72
CA ASN A 111 4.44 18.51 2.15
C ASN A 111 4.06 19.51 3.25
N GLU A 112 5.09 20.08 3.86
CA GLU A 112 4.89 20.98 4.96
C GLU A 112 4.20 22.27 4.50
N LEU A 113 4.55 22.78 3.33
CA LEU A 113 3.92 23.99 2.82
C LEU A 113 2.44 23.78 2.59
N LYS A 114 2.07 22.63 2.04
CA LYS A 114 0.68 22.33 1.81
C LYS A 114 -0.10 22.30 3.11
N ASN A 115 0.50 21.75 4.14
CA ASN A 115 -0.16 21.69 5.44
C ASN A 115 -0.25 23.06 6.09
N GLN A 116 0.78 23.87 5.95
CA GLN A 116 0.80 25.21 6.51
C GLN A 116 -0.22 26.12 5.85
N ASP A 117 -0.49 25.89 4.59
CA ASP A 117 -1.43 26.72 3.85
C ASP A 117 -2.87 26.30 4.09
N GLY A 118 -3.12 25.60 5.15
CA GLY A 118 -4.48 25.25 5.49
C GLY A 118 -5.05 24.13 4.66
N GLY A 119 -4.20 23.27 4.19
CA GLY A 119 -4.70 22.10 3.49
C GLY A 119 -4.81 22.26 2.00
N GLN A 120 -4.04 23.11 1.49
CA GLN A 120 -3.96 23.18 0.05
C GLN A 120 -3.49 21.87 -0.55
#